data_0601857b2479f7cf837a2ed106becb3d
#
_entry.id   0601857b2479f7cf837a2ed106becb3d
#
_cell.length_a   1.000
_cell.length_b   1.000
_cell.length_c   1.000
_cell.angle_alpha   90.00
_cell.angle_beta   90.00
_cell.angle_gamma   90.00
#
_symmetry.space_group_name_H-M   'P 1'
#
loop_
_entity.id
_entity.type
_entity.pdbx_description
1 polymer ?
#
loop_
_entity_poly.entity_id
_entity_poly.type
_entity_poly.pdbx_seq_one_letter_code
_entity_poly.pdbx_strand_id
1 'polypeptide(L)'
;NTGKKTSGNPIFPGWYADPEGIVFGDEYWIYPTLSLLYGEDEEIYKADLERQTDAINPEYNLQTHMDAFSSKDLVNWTKHPRVLHIEDVPWVKYALWAPSIIQANGKYYLFFGGNDIQNNDQYGGIGVAVSDKPEGPFKDALGKPLISQIINGAQPIDQFVYRDDDGEHRL
;
A
#
# COMPACT_ATOMS: atom_id res chain seq x y z
N ASN A 1 -27.59 29.66 6.78
CA ASN A 1 -26.50 29.16 5.92
C ASN A 1 -26.00 27.85 6.51
N THR A 2 -26.60 26.75 6.13
CA THR A 2 -26.01 25.43 6.31
C THR A 2 -24.87 25.31 5.27
N GLY A 3 -23.69 25.81 5.62
CA GLY A 3 -22.50 25.67 4.78
C GLY A 3 -22.29 24.19 4.51
N LYS A 4 -22.35 23.82 3.23
CA LYS A 4 -22.04 22.46 2.78
C LYS A 4 -20.61 22.17 3.26
N LYS A 5 -20.43 21.22 4.18
CA LYS A 5 -19.09 20.77 4.56
C LYS A 5 -18.43 20.20 3.32
N THR A 6 -17.25 20.65 3.01
CA THR A 6 -16.40 20.10 1.95
C THR A 6 -15.12 19.55 2.58
N SER A 7 -14.58 18.48 2.01
CA SER A 7 -13.21 18.08 2.31
C SER A 7 -12.26 19.22 1.93
N GLY A 8 -11.22 19.41 2.72
CA GLY A 8 -10.13 20.29 2.35
C GLY A 8 -9.24 19.70 1.24
N ASN A 9 -8.20 20.45 0.90
CA ASN A 9 -7.07 19.92 0.15
C ASN A 9 -5.79 20.37 0.87
N PRO A 10 -5.00 19.42 1.40
CA PRO A 10 -5.17 17.96 1.32
C PRO A 10 -6.37 17.47 2.16
N ILE A 11 -6.92 16.30 1.78
CA ILE A 11 -8.02 15.64 2.52
C ILE A 11 -7.56 15.15 3.90
N PHE A 12 -6.29 14.76 4.00
CA PHE A 12 -5.61 14.38 5.26
C PHE A 12 -4.12 14.78 5.17
N PRO A 13 -3.46 15.09 6.29
CA PRO A 13 -2.04 15.44 6.32
C PRO A 13 -1.17 14.21 6.04
N GLY A 14 0.01 14.42 5.46
CA GLY A 14 0.99 13.38 5.21
C GLY A 14 1.63 13.47 3.82
N TRP A 15 2.66 12.66 3.61
CA TRP A 15 3.35 12.52 2.34
C TRP A 15 3.02 11.17 1.73
N TYR A 16 2.05 11.16 0.85
CA TYR A 16 1.54 9.95 0.20
C TYR A 16 1.58 10.09 -1.32
N ALA A 17 1.79 8.95 -2.00
CA ALA A 17 1.81 8.85 -3.46
C ALA A 17 0.95 7.66 -3.92
N ASP A 18 0.75 7.53 -5.22
CA ASP A 18 0.15 6.38 -5.91
C ASP A 18 -1.15 5.86 -5.27
N PRO A 19 -2.14 6.72 -4.96
CA PRO A 19 -3.33 6.27 -4.25
C PRO A 19 -4.25 5.45 -5.15
N GLU A 20 -4.72 4.30 -4.64
CA GLU A 20 -5.90 3.65 -5.17
C GLU A 20 -7.13 4.00 -4.34
N GLY A 21 -8.22 4.38 -5.05
CA GLY A 21 -9.53 4.62 -4.46
C GLY A 21 -10.52 3.52 -4.83
N ILE A 22 -11.20 2.95 -3.83
CA ILE A 22 -12.17 1.88 -4.02
C ILE A 22 -13.35 2.03 -3.05
N VAL A 23 -14.47 1.36 -3.36
CA VAL A 23 -15.64 1.30 -2.48
C VAL A 23 -15.82 -0.11 -1.96
N PHE A 24 -15.89 -0.28 -0.64
CA PHE A 24 -16.29 -1.52 0.01
C PHE A 24 -17.56 -1.27 0.84
N GLY A 25 -18.64 -1.97 0.48
CA GLY A 25 -19.93 -1.74 1.14
C GLY A 25 -20.45 -0.32 0.93
N ASP A 26 -20.55 0.46 2.01
CA ASP A 26 -21.00 1.86 2.03
C ASP A 26 -19.86 2.86 2.34
N GLU A 27 -18.61 2.42 2.28
CA GLU A 27 -17.43 3.23 2.58
C GLU A 27 -16.51 3.39 1.37
N TYR A 28 -15.98 4.60 1.22
CA TYR A 28 -14.89 4.93 0.30
C TYR A 28 -13.56 4.66 1.01
N TRP A 29 -12.65 4.01 0.31
CA TRP A 29 -11.33 3.67 0.81
C TRP A 29 -10.26 4.24 -0.09
N ILE A 30 -9.14 4.67 0.51
CA ILE A 30 -7.94 5.10 -0.19
C ILE A 30 -6.75 4.33 0.43
N TYR A 31 -5.98 3.70 -0.45
CA TYR A 31 -4.73 3.02 -0.10
C TYR A 31 -3.60 3.69 -0.87
N PRO A 32 -2.74 4.46 -0.21
CA PRO A 32 -1.60 5.11 -0.85
C PRO A 32 -0.27 4.43 -0.51
N THR A 33 0.76 4.75 -1.28
CA THR A 33 2.16 4.59 -0.86
C THR A 33 2.49 5.63 0.21
N LEU A 34 3.08 5.21 1.33
CA LEU A 34 3.71 6.14 2.26
C LEU A 34 5.04 6.58 1.68
N SER A 35 5.18 7.86 1.37
CA SER A 35 6.44 8.41 0.85
C SER A 35 7.39 8.82 1.97
N LEU A 36 6.86 9.53 2.98
CA LEU A 36 7.62 9.96 4.17
C LEU A 36 6.69 10.01 5.38
N LEU A 37 7.25 9.80 6.57
CA LEU A 37 6.55 10.04 7.84
C LEU A 37 6.23 11.53 7.99
N TYR A 38 5.20 11.85 8.77
CA TYR A 38 4.73 13.22 8.96
C TYR A 38 4.14 13.44 10.36
N GLY A 39 4.58 14.52 11.01
CA GLY A 39 4.02 14.95 12.28
C GLY A 39 4.26 13.94 13.40
N GLU A 40 3.20 13.51 14.07
CA GLU A 40 3.30 12.56 15.20
C GLU A 40 3.85 11.19 14.77
N ASP A 41 3.70 10.80 13.52
CA ASP A 41 4.21 9.53 12.99
C ASP A 41 5.74 9.47 13.04
N GLU A 42 6.45 10.61 12.97
CA GLU A 42 7.92 10.67 13.08
C GLU A 42 8.40 10.19 14.45
N GLU A 43 7.67 10.51 15.51
CA GLU A 43 8.01 10.05 16.87
C GLU A 43 7.54 8.61 17.10
N ILE A 44 6.34 8.26 16.64
CA ILE A 44 5.75 6.92 16.82
C ILE A 44 6.60 5.84 16.12
N TYR A 45 7.09 6.15 14.91
CA TYR A 45 7.84 5.21 14.07
C TYR A 45 9.33 5.58 13.96
N LYS A 46 9.89 6.17 15.00
CA LYS A 46 11.30 6.60 15.02
C LYS A 46 12.28 5.48 14.67
N ALA A 47 12.00 4.25 15.11
CA ALA A 47 12.84 3.11 14.79
C ALA A 47 12.90 2.83 13.26
N ASP A 48 11.84 3.16 12.52
CA ASP A 48 11.83 3.02 11.07
C ASP A 48 12.71 4.08 10.40
N LEU A 49 12.78 5.30 10.97
CA LEU A 49 13.68 6.37 10.50
C LEU A 49 15.17 6.04 10.69
N GLU A 50 15.49 5.25 11.71
CA GLU A 50 16.86 4.87 12.05
C GLU A 50 17.34 3.61 11.30
N ARG A 51 16.42 2.95 10.53
CA ARG A 51 16.78 1.76 9.74
C ARG A 51 17.80 2.13 8.66
N GLN A 52 18.75 1.22 8.50
CA GLN A 52 19.67 1.27 7.38
C GLN A 52 19.68 -0.07 6.65
N THR A 53 19.59 0.00 5.34
CA THR A 53 19.59 -1.16 4.46
C THR A 53 20.52 -0.91 3.27
N ASP A 54 20.58 -1.87 2.36
CA ASP A 54 21.26 -1.78 1.10
C ASP A 54 20.38 -1.18 -0.04
N ALA A 55 19.35 -0.42 0.34
CA ALA A 55 18.48 0.26 -0.63
C ALA A 55 19.28 1.21 -1.53
N ILE A 56 18.96 1.21 -2.82
CA ILE A 56 19.59 2.07 -3.83
C ILE A 56 19.42 3.55 -3.46
N ASN A 57 18.21 3.91 -3.02
CA ASN A 57 17.92 5.23 -2.49
C ASN A 57 17.66 5.12 -0.98
N PRO A 58 18.42 5.84 -0.14
CA PRO A 58 18.22 5.84 1.31
C PRO A 58 16.80 6.20 1.78
N GLU A 59 16.07 7.01 1.02
CA GLU A 59 14.68 7.37 1.33
C GLU A 59 13.75 6.17 1.32
N TYR A 60 14.07 5.12 0.56
CA TYR A 60 13.27 3.88 0.54
C TYR A 60 13.25 3.16 1.88
N ASN A 61 14.25 3.38 2.73
CA ASN A 61 14.26 2.85 4.09
C ASN A 61 13.09 3.35 4.95
N LEU A 62 12.48 4.47 4.57
CA LEU A 62 11.37 5.09 5.30
C LEU A 62 10.00 4.53 4.89
N GLN A 63 9.94 3.78 3.78
CA GLN A 63 8.70 3.29 3.20
C GLN A 63 8.34 1.88 3.72
N THR A 64 8.35 1.76 5.04
CA THR A 64 8.26 0.49 5.77
C THR A 64 6.86 -0.06 5.90
N HIS A 65 5.84 0.78 5.69
CA HIS A 65 4.45 0.40 5.87
C HIS A 65 3.52 1.14 4.94
N MET A 66 2.30 0.67 4.88
CA MET A 66 1.19 1.32 4.21
C MET A 66 0.12 1.68 5.22
N ASP A 67 -0.47 2.87 5.07
CA ASP A 67 -1.68 3.30 5.73
C ASP A 67 -2.89 3.11 4.81
N ALA A 68 -4.09 3.14 5.36
CA ALA A 68 -5.32 3.28 4.60
C ALA A 68 -6.21 4.37 5.21
N PHE A 69 -7.14 4.86 4.42
CA PHE A 69 -8.09 5.89 4.84
C PHE A 69 -9.48 5.48 4.40
N SER A 70 -10.46 5.67 5.29
CA SER A 70 -11.86 5.43 4.94
C SER A 70 -12.76 6.62 5.23
N SER A 71 -13.85 6.73 4.47
CA SER A 71 -14.87 7.75 4.64
C SER A 71 -16.22 7.27 4.15
N LYS A 72 -17.30 7.68 4.83
CA LYS A 72 -18.68 7.47 4.37
C LYS A 72 -19.24 8.62 3.55
N ASP A 73 -18.57 9.78 3.57
CA ASP A 73 -19.12 11.03 3.03
C ASP A 73 -18.11 11.84 2.18
N LEU A 74 -16.88 11.30 2.00
CA LEU A 74 -15.76 11.95 1.31
C LEU A 74 -15.31 13.28 1.95
N VAL A 75 -15.79 13.58 3.16
CA VAL A 75 -15.49 14.79 3.91
C VAL A 75 -14.75 14.48 5.21
N ASN A 76 -15.25 13.50 5.94
CA ASN A 76 -14.67 13.05 7.20
C ASN A 76 -13.93 11.75 6.95
N TRP A 77 -12.61 11.76 7.16
CA TRP A 77 -11.74 10.64 6.91
C TRP A 77 -11.19 10.04 8.20
N THR A 78 -11.12 8.73 8.24
CA THR A 78 -10.48 7.95 9.31
C THR A 78 -9.20 7.35 8.78
N LYS A 79 -8.06 7.63 9.44
CA LYS A 79 -6.77 6.97 9.15
C LYS A 79 -6.73 5.61 9.85
N HIS A 80 -6.33 4.61 9.10
CA HIS A 80 -6.00 3.26 9.57
C HIS A 80 -4.49 3.06 9.40
N PRO A 81 -3.69 3.23 10.46
CA PRO A 81 -2.25 3.22 10.36
C PRO A 81 -1.72 1.79 10.20
N ARG A 82 -0.66 1.67 9.42
CA ARG A 82 0.13 0.43 9.28
C ARG A 82 -0.72 -0.79 8.93
N VAL A 83 -1.62 -0.65 7.96
CA VAL A 83 -2.45 -1.78 7.49
C VAL A 83 -1.61 -2.94 6.95
N LEU A 84 -0.43 -2.64 6.40
CA LEU A 84 0.62 -3.59 6.04
C LEU A 84 1.98 -3.03 6.46
N HIS A 85 2.84 -3.87 7.01
CA HIS A 85 4.21 -3.53 7.39
C HIS A 85 5.22 -4.54 6.86
N ILE A 86 6.45 -4.12 6.56
CA ILE A 86 7.49 -5.01 6.04
C ILE A 86 7.81 -6.19 6.95
N GLU A 87 7.62 -6.07 8.28
CA GLU A 87 7.76 -7.19 9.21
C GLU A 87 6.76 -8.32 8.94
N ASP A 88 5.64 -8.02 8.29
CA ASP A 88 4.62 -8.97 7.88
C ASP A 88 4.86 -9.54 6.48
N VAL A 89 5.95 -9.13 5.82
CA VAL A 89 6.35 -9.53 4.47
C VAL A 89 7.83 -9.96 4.48
N PRO A 90 8.13 -11.22 4.81
CA PRO A 90 9.49 -11.68 5.11
C PRO A 90 10.53 -11.47 4.00
N TRP A 91 10.10 -11.30 2.77
CA TRP A 91 10.97 -11.12 1.62
C TRP A 91 11.21 -9.64 1.28
N VAL A 92 10.47 -8.70 1.88
CA VAL A 92 10.70 -7.25 1.69
C VAL A 92 11.71 -6.74 2.70
N LYS A 93 12.73 -6.04 2.22
CA LYS A 93 13.79 -5.48 3.07
C LYS A 93 13.58 -4.02 3.41
N TYR A 94 13.05 -3.20 2.48
CA TYR A 94 13.05 -1.75 2.69
C TYR A 94 11.83 -0.98 2.17
N ALA A 95 11.09 -1.43 1.15
CA ALA A 95 10.05 -0.56 0.60
C ALA A 95 8.78 -1.33 0.21
N LEU A 96 7.63 -0.70 0.46
CA LEU A 96 6.30 -1.10 0.03
C LEU A 96 5.68 0.03 -0.79
N TRP A 97 5.27 -0.25 -2.05
CA TRP A 97 4.82 0.75 -3.01
C TRP A 97 3.53 0.39 -3.73
N ALA A 98 2.88 1.44 -4.25
CA ALA A 98 1.79 1.39 -5.21
C ALA A 98 0.78 0.28 -4.92
N PRO A 99 0.02 0.39 -3.81
CA PRO A 99 -0.95 -0.64 -3.44
C PRO A 99 -2.09 -0.69 -4.45
N SER A 100 -2.58 -1.90 -4.71
CA SER A 100 -3.83 -2.14 -5.42
C SER A 100 -4.63 -3.21 -4.66
N ILE A 101 -5.92 -3.01 -4.48
CA ILE A 101 -6.70 -3.84 -3.57
C ILE A 101 -7.98 -4.35 -4.21
N ILE A 102 -8.35 -5.58 -3.86
CA ILE A 102 -9.61 -6.18 -4.31
C ILE A 102 -10.24 -7.01 -3.19
N GLN A 103 -11.55 -7.05 -3.17
CA GLN A 103 -12.31 -7.98 -2.34
C GLN A 103 -12.71 -9.22 -3.14
N ALA A 104 -12.37 -10.40 -2.63
CA ALA A 104 -12.76 -11.66 -3.22
C ALA A 104 -12.96 -12.73 -2.14
N ASN A 105 -13.97 -13.59 -2.30
CA ASN A 105 -14.23 -14.73 -1.40
C ASN A 105 -14.31 -14.35 0.08
N GLY A 106 -14.86 -13.17 0.40
CA GLY A 106 -15.02 -12.68 1.77
C GLY A 106 -13.72 -12.17 2.41
N LYS A 107 -12.65 -12.02 1.65
CA LYS A 107 -11.36 -11.49 2.08
C LYS A 107 -10.94 -10.31 1.22
N TYR A 108 -9.94 -9.56 1.71
CA TYR A 108 -9.32 -8.44 1.02
C TYR A 108 -7.88 -8.83 0.65
N TYR A 109 -7.52 -8.59 -0.61
CA TYR A 109 -6.20 -8.90 -1.17
C TYR A 109 -5.55 -7.60 -1.60
N LEU A 110 -4.46 -7.25 -0.94
CA LEU A 110 -3.66 -6.07 -1.21
C LEU A 110 -2.43 -6.47 -2.00
N PHE A 111 -2.34 -6.01 -3.23
CA PHE A 111 -1.17 -6.17 -4.10
C PHE A 111 -0.27 -4.96 -3.93
N PHE A 112 1.03 -5.17 -3.92
CA PHE A 112 2.00 -4.11 -3.67
C PHE A 112 3.34 -4.39 -4.35
N GLY A 113 4.08 -3.34 -4.70
CA GLY A 113 5.49 -3.44 -5.04
C GLY A 113 6.32 -3.59 -3.76
N GLY A 114 7.27 -4.49 -3.76
CA GLY A 114 8.19 -4.71 -2.64
C GLY A 114 9.63 -4.70 -3.09
N ASN A 115 10.46 -3.90 -2.45
CA ASN A 115 11.82 -3.56 -2.86
C ASN A 115 11.86 -2.90 -4.26
N ASP A 116 12.97 -2.24 -4.59
CA ASP A 116 13.21 -1.74 -5.95
C ASP A 116 14.13 -2.73 -6.67
N ILE A 117 13.65 -3.35 -7.74
CA ILE A 117 14.47 -4.23 -8.56
C ILE A 117 14.75 -3.60 -9.92
N GLN A 118 16.03 -3.43 -10.23
CA GLN A 118 16.50 -2.86 -11.48
C GLN A 118 16.98 -3.96 -12.47
N ASN A 119 17.19 -5.16 -11.97
CA ASN A 119 17.60 -6.36 -12.74
C ASN A 119 17.16 -7.63 -12.01
N ASN A 120 17.26 -8.79 -12.70
CA ASN A 120 16.83 -10.09 -12.19
C ASN A 120 17.72 -10.68 -11.08
N ASP A 121 18.86 -10.07 -10.78
CA ASP A 121 19.74 -10.50 -9.68
C ASP A 121 19.29 -9.91 -8.33
N GLN A 122 18.39 -8.93 -8.35
CA GLN A 122 17.80 -8.32 -7.16
C GLN A 122 16.52 -9.06 -6.77
N TYR A 123 16.27 -9.18 -5.48
CA TYR A 123 15.08 -9.84 -4.95
C TYR A 123 14.01 -8.84 -4.54
N GLY A 124 12.85 -8.98 -5.13
CA GLY A 124 11.71 -8.09 -4.92
C GLY A 124 10.65 -8.31 -5.99
N GLY A 125 9.76 -7.37 -6.17
CA GLY A 125 8.71 -7.40 -7.17
C GLY A 125 7.31 -7.19 -6.62
N ILE A 126 6.30 -7.73 -7.28
CA ILE A 126 4.91 -7.59 -6.88
C ILE A 126 4.56 -8.69 -5.88
N GLY A 127 4.05 -8.30 -4.71
CA GLY A 127 3.54 -9.19 -3.68
C GLY A 127 2.03 -9.13 -3.54
N VAL A 128 1.48 -10.04 -2.74
CA VAL A 128 0.08 -10.04 -2.32
C VAL A 128 -0.03 -10.37 -0.84
N ALA A 129 -0.76 -9.52 -0.12
CA ALA A 129 -1.10 -9.72 1.28
C ALA A 129 -2.62 -9.86 1.44
N VAL A 130 -3.06 -10.56 2.46
CA VAL A 130 -4.47 -10.88 2.70
C VAL A 130 -4.91 -10.45 4.10
N SER A 131 -6.16 -9.97 4.19
CA SER A 131 -6.83 -9.68 5.46
C SER A 131 -8.31 -10.07 5.40
N ASP A 132 -8.91 -10.28 6.56
CA ASP A 132 -10.36 -10.45 6.70
C ASP A 132 -11.13 -9.12 6.74
N LYS A 133 -10.38 -7.99 6.82
CA LYS A 133 -10.94 -6.64 6.94
C LYS A 133 -10.21 -5.66 6.01
N PRO A 134 -10.90 -4.62 5.52
CA PRO A 134 -10.28 -3.62 4.65
C PRO A 134 -9.21 -2.78 5.39
N GLU A 135 -9.37 -2.56 6.70
CA GLU A 135 -8.38 -1.86 7.52
C GLU A 135 -7.20 -2.74 7.95
N GLY A 136 -7.14 -3.98 7.51
CA GLY A 136 -6.07 -4.90 7.88
C GLY A 136 -6.26 -5.53 9.30
N PRO A 137 -5.17 -6.01 9.94
CA PRO A 137 -3.82 -6.08 9.38
C PRO A 137 -3.72 -7.06 8.22
N PHE A 138 -3.00 -6.68 7.19
CA PHE A 138 -2.67 -7.55 6.08
C PHE A 138 -1.43 -8.39 6.40
N LYS A 139 -1.41 -9.62 5.91
CA LYS A 139 -0.27 -10.54 6.04
C LYS A 139 0.11 -11.10 4.68
N ASP A 140 1.40 -11.25 4.44
CA ASP A 140 1.90 -11.85 3.21
C ASP A 140 1.24 -13.20 2.93
N ALA A 141 0.72 -13.38 1.74
CA ALA A 141 -0.03 -14.57 1.37
C ALA A 141 0.85 -15.71 0.85
N LEU A 142 2.05 -15.41 0.33
CA LEU A 142 2.86 -16.37 -0.42
C LEU A 142 4.24 -16.66 0.18
N GLY A 143 4.76 -15.80 1.05
CA GLY A 143 6.14 -15.87 1.56
C GLY A 143 7.20 -15.53 0.51
N LYS A 144 6.80 -15.02 -0.64
CA LYS A 144 7.65 -14.64 -1.77
C LYS A 144 6.90 -13.71 -2.72
N PRO A 145 7.58 -12.98 -3.61
CA PRO A 145 6.91 -12.23 -4.66
C PRO A 145 6.03 -13.12 -5.55
N LEU A 146 4.89 -12.59 -5.96
CA LEU A 146 4.04 -13.19 -7.00
C LEU A 146 4.70 -13.06 -8.38
N ILE A 147 5.27 -11.87 -8.66
CA ILE A 147 6.04 -11.58 -9.86
C ILE A 147 7.37 -10.97 -9.43
N SER A 148 8.49 -11.62 -9.78
CA SER A 148 9.82 -11.26 -9.30
C SER A 148 10.85 -11.02 -10.41
N GLN A 149 10.42 -11.00 -11.67
CA GLN A 149 11.32 -10.91 -12.82
C GLN A 149 10.94 -9.77 -13.75
N ILE A 150 11.94 -9.17 -14.37
CA ILE A 150 11.74 -8.24 -15.48
C ILE A 150 11.27 -9.03 -16.69
N ILE A 151 10.07 -8.71 -17.19
CA ILE A 151 9.45 -9.38 -18.31
C ILE A 151 9.34 -8.39 -19.47
N ASN A 152 9.93 -8.74 -20.61
CA ASN A 152 9.95 -7.89 -21.81
C ASN A 152 10.48 -6.46 -21.54
N GLY A 153 11.41 -6.33 -20.60
CA GLY A 153 11.99 -5.03 -20.22
C GLY A 153 11.14 -4.23 -19.22
N ALA A 154 9.98 -4.74 -18.79
CA ALA A 154 9.16 -4.11 -17.77
C ALA A 154 9.53 -4.60 -16.38
N GLN A 155 9.76 -3.66 -15.46
CA GLN A 155 9.93 -3.95 -14.05
C GLN A 155 8.60 -4.44 -13.46
N PRO A 156 8.60 -5.37 -12.50
CA PRO A 156 7.39 -5.77 -11.76
C PRO A 156 7.06 -4.72 -10.69
N ILE A 157 6.41 -3.66 -11.09
CA ILE A 157 6.03 -2.49 -10.28
C ILE A 157 4.71 -1.92 -10.80
N ASP A 158 4.02 -1.14 -9.96
CA ASP A 158 2.81 -0.36 -10.31
C ASP A 158 1.68 -1.24 -10.86
N GLN A 159 1.45 -2.35 -10.20
CA GLN A 159 0.38 -3.28 -10.55
C GLN A 159 -1.00 -2.68 -10.27
N PHE A 160 -1.97 -3.08 -11.07
CA PHE A 160 -3.38 -2.80 -10.84
C PHE A 160 -4.19 -4.09 -10.94
N VAL A 161 -4.97 -4.39 -9.90
CA VAL A 161 -5.87 -5.55 -9.89
C VAL A 161 -7.32 -5.10 -10.09
N TYR A 162 -8.04 -5.80 -10.93
CA TYR A 162 -9.46 -5.51 -11.16
C TYR A 162 -10.26 -6.79 -11.42
N ARG A 163 -11.56 -6.69 -11.27
CA ARG A 163 -12.49 -7.73 -11.66
C ARG A 163 -13.07 -7.35 -13.02
N ASP A 164 -12.89 -8.22 -14.00
CA ASP A 164 -13.41 -8.05 -15.35
C ASP A 164 -14.90 -8.39 -15.44
N ASP A 165 -15.53 -8.04 -16.54
CA ASP A 165 -16.97 -8.28 -16.82
C ASP A 165 -17.34 -9.77 -16.83
N ASP A 166 -16.38 -10.65 -17.14
CA ASP A 166 -16.53 -12.11 -17.05
C ASP A 166 -16.47 -12.67 -15.62
N GLY A 167 -16.21 -11.79 -14.64
CA GLY A 167 -16.10 -12.12 -13.22
C GLY A 167 -14.71 -12.60 -12.78
N GLU A 168 -13.75 -12.72 -13.71
CA GLU A 168 -12.38 -13.09 -13.42
C GLU A 168 -11.60 -11.89 -12.88
N HIS A 169 -10.62 -12.16 -11.99
CA HIS A 169 -9.69 -11.17 -11.48
C HIS A 169 -8.44 -11.14 -12.36
N ARG A 170 -7.99 -9.94 -12.72
CA ARG A 170 -6.79 -9.72 -13.53
C ARG A 170 -5.84 -8.74 -12.81
N LEU A 171 -4.55 -8.94 -13.04
CA LEU A 171 -3.45 -8.12 -12.53
C LEU A 171 -2.65 -7.56 -13.71
#